data_b9d20c0462b9463c4517e2b362f8369b
#
_entry.id   b9d20c0462b9463c4517e2b362f8369b
#
_cell.length_a   1.000
_cell.length_b   1.000
_cell.length_c   1.000
_cell.angle_alpha   90.00
_cell.angle_beta   90.00
_cell.angle_gamma   90.00
#
_symmetry.space_group_name_H-M   'P 1'
#
loop_
_entity.id
_entity.type
_entity.pdbx_description
1 polymer ?
#
loop_
_entity_poly.entity_id
_entity_poly.type
_entity_poly.pdbx_seq_one_letter_code
_entity_poly.pdbx_strand_id
1 'polypeptide(L)'
;MNSEYKIIADMIKENTRVLDVGCDDGSFMEFLKKEKNVDIRGIEISKSKVQTCISKGLTVIEGNAELDLKQFPNDSFEYVVLGQTLQAFINPEQVIKELLRVGKKAIVTIPNFGHWKVRLNLMIQGTMPVTKTLPNKWYN
;
A
#
# COMPACT_ATOMS: atom_id res chain seq x y z
N MET A 1 -1.03 -10.71 -16.01
CA MET A 1 -0.22 -9.79 -15.19
C MET A 1 -0.88 -8.45 -15.09
N ASN A 2 -1.02 -7.95 -13.91
CA ASN A 2 -1.62 -6.66 -13.67
C ASN A 2 -0.57 -5.57 -13.92
N SER A 3 -0.81 -4.69 -14.89
CA SER A 3 0.13 -3.61 -15.22
C SER A 3 0.30 -2.61 -14.08
N GLU A 4 -0.71 -2.50 -13.24
CA GLU A 4 -0.65 -1.66 -12.05
C GLU A 4 0.44 -2.13 -11.08
N TYR A 5 0.57 -3.44 -10.92
CA TYR A 5 1.59 -4.01 -10.05
C TYR A 5 2.99 -3.58 -10.49
N LYS A 6 3.22 -3.59 -11.81
CA LYS A 6 4.51 -3.22 -12.34
C LYS A 6 4.82 -1.74 -12.11
N ILE A 7 3.81 -0.89 -12.26
CA ILE A 7 3.99 0.54 -12.00
C ILE A 7 4.41 0.78 -10.56
N ILE A 8 3.73 0.13 -9.63
CA ILE A 8 4.06 0.26 -8.21
C ILE A 8 5.45 -0.32 -7.93
N ALA A 9 5.74 -1.48 -8.49
CA ALA A 9 7.04 -2.13 -8.28
C ALA A 9 8.19 -1.24 -8.76
N ASP A 10 7.99 -0.54 -9.86
CA ASP A 10 9.03 0.35 -10.39
C ASP A 10 9.36 1.50 -9.46
N MET A 11 8.48 1.81 -8.52
CA MET A 11 8.72 2.86 -7.52
C MET A 11 9.47 2.35 -6.30
N ILE A 12 9.62 1.04 -6.16
CA ILE A 12 10.15 0.41 -4.96
C ILE A 12 11.55 -0.15 -5.25
N LYS A 13 12.49 0.19 -4.37
CA LYS A 13 13.85 -0.32 -4.50
C LYS A 13 13.92 -1.76 -4.02
N GLU A 14 14.81 -2.52 -4.62
CA GLU A 14 15.06 -3.90 -4.22
C GLU A 14 15.57 -3.99 -2.79
N ASN A 15 15.28 -5.11 -2.15
CA ASN A 15 15.83 -5.45 -0.83
C ASN A 15 15.41 -4.47 0.27
N THR A 16 14.22 -3.91 0.17
CA THR A 16 13.69 -3.00 1.19
C THR A 16 12.58 -3.66 1.98
N ARG A 17 12.16 -3.00 3.07
CA ARG A 17 11.02 -3.45 3.87
C ARG A 17 9.78 -2.69 3.41
N VAL A 18 8.73 -3.43 3.12
CA VAL A 18 7.48 -2.90 2.57
C VAL A 18 6.29 -3.40 3.38
N LEU A 19 5.37 -2.49 3.67
CA LEU A 19 4.09 -2.84 4.28
C LEU A 19 2.99 -2.63 3.25
N ASP A 20 2.21 -3.67 2.99
CA ASP A 20 1.07 -3.59 2.08
C ASP A 20 -0.21 -3.49 2.90
N VAL A 21 -0.85 -2.33 2.87
CA VAL A 21 -2.07 -2.06 3.63
C VAL A 21 -3.27 -2.38 2.77
N GLY A 22 -4.10 -3.31 3.24
CA GLY A 22 -5.20 -3.83 2.45
C GLY A 22 -4.70 -4.80 1.40
N CYS A 23 -3.94 -5.81 1.83
CA CYS A 23 -3.21 -6.67 0.91
C CYS A 23 -4.07 -7.70 0.17
N ASP A 24 -5.34 -7.77 0.48
CA ASP A 24 -6.28 -8.66 -0.19
C ASP A 24 -5.81 -10.12 -0.15
N ASP A 25 -5.79 -10.80 -1.28
CA ASP A 25 -5.38 -12.22 -1.33
C ASP A 25 -3.86 -12.41 -1.39
N GLY A 26 -3.10 -11.33 -1.35
CA GLY A 26 -1.65 -11.38 -1.36
C GLY A 26 -1.02 -11.45 -2.74
N SER A 27 -1.79 -11.30 -3.80
CA SER A 27 -1.25 -11.39 -5.16
C SER A 27 -0.17 -10.35 -5.43
N PHE A 28 -0.39 -9.11 -5.00
CA PHE A 28 0.61 -8.07 -5.15
C PHE A 28 1.85 -8.37 -4.31
N MET A 29 1.65 -8.84 -3.08
CA MET A 29 2.77 -9.19 -2.21
C MET A 29 3.67 -10.26 -2.83
N GLU A 30 3.05 -11.28 -3.42
CA GLU A 30 3.80 -12.34 -4.11
C GLU A 30 4.59 -11.77 -5.28
N PHE A 31 3.95 -10.92 -6.06
CA PHE A 31 4.57 -10.29 -7.21
C PHE A 31 5.79 -9.45 -6.79
N LEU A 32 5.60 -8.58 -5.80
CA LEU A 32 6.66 -7.69 -5.37
C LEU A 32 7.83 -8.44 -4.72
N LYS A 33 7.52 -9.45 -3.94
CA LYS A 33 8.54 -10.28 -3.31
C LYS A 33 9.42 -10.95 -4.36
N LYS A 34 8.81 -11.44 -5.43
CA LYS A 34 9.54 -12.09 -6.51
C LYS A 34 10.36 -11.09 -7.32
N GLU A 35 9.76 -9.92 -7.63
CA GLU A 35 10.40 -8.96 -8.52
C GLU A 35 11.48 -8.12 -7.82
N LYS A 36 11.33 -7.86 -6.54
CA LYS A 36 12.19 -6.91 -5.84
C LYS A 36 12.88 -7.50 -4.61
N ASN A 37 12.62 -8.75 -4.30
CA ASN A 37 13.24 -9.40 -3.13
C ASN A 37 13.06 -8.58 -1.85
N VAL A 38 11.84 -8.08 -1.63
CA VAL A 38 11.54 -7.25 -0.47
C VAL A 38 11.11 -8.09 0.73
N ASP A 39 11.34 -7.54 1.93
CA ASP A 39 10.72 -8.06 3.14
C ASP A 39 9.35 -7.41 3.23
N ILE A 40 8.34 -8.09 2.70
CA ILE A 40 7.00 -7.53 2.61
C ILE A 40 6.08 -8.16 3.64
N ARG A 41 5.30 -7.29 4.28
CA ARG A 41 4.29 -7.67 5.27
C ARG A 41 2.99 -7.01 4.91
N GLY A 42 1.88 -7.60 5.34
CA GLY A 42 0.58 -7.08 4.96
C GLY A 42 -0.38 -6.95 6.14
N ILE A 43 -1.35 -6.06 5.96
CA ILE A 43 -2.52 -5.93 6.82
C ILE A 43 -3.75 -6.14 5.95
N GLU A 44 -4.68 -6.96 6.42
CA GLU A 44 -5.91 -7.22 5.70
C GLU A 44 -7.04 -7.40 6.70
N ILE A 45 -8.19 -6.78 6.43
CA ILE A 45 -9.34 -6.83 7.34
C ILE A 45 -10.16 -8.11 7.18
N SER A 46 -10.14 -8.72 6.01
CA SER A 46 -10.90 -9.93 5.74
C SER A 46 -10.17 -11.15 6.25
N LYS A 47 -10.77 -11.84 7.22
CA LYS A 47 -10.17 -13.03 7.81
C LYS A 47 -9.88 -14.10 6.76
N SER A 48 -10.80 -14.32 5.82
CA SER A 48 -10.60 -15.33 4.77
C SER A 48 -9.45 -14.99 3.85
N LYS A 49 -9.25 -13.70 3.55
CA LYS A 49 -8.14 -13.28 2.72
C LYS A 49 -6.82 -13.38 3.46
N VAL A 50 -6.82 -13.08 4.76
CA VAL A 50 -5.63 -13.30 5.58
C VAL A 50 -5.22 -14.75 5.55
N GLN A 51 -6.19 -15.66 5.67
CA GLN A 51 -5.91 -17.11 5.62
C GLN A 51 -5.33 -17.51 4.27
N THR A 52 -5.85 -16.93 3.18
CA THR A 52 -5.32 -17.17 1.84
C THR A 52 -3.86 -16.73 1.77
N CYS A 53 -3.54 -15.55 2.27
CA CYS A 53 -2.17 -15.04 2.30
C CYS A 53 -1.25 -15.97 3.09
N ILE A 54 -1.69 -16.40 4.26
CA ILE A 54 -0.89 -17.29 5.10
C ILE A 54 -0.64 -18.61 4.40
N SER A 55 -1.65 -19.14 3.69
CA SER A 55 -1.49 -20.39 2.94
C SER A 55 -0.45 -20.26 1.82
N LYS A 56 -0.19 -19.06 1.35
CA LYS A 56 0.83 -18.78 0.35
C LYS A 56 2.21 -18.52 0.97
N GLY A 57 2.33 -18.58 2.28
CA GLY A 57 3.58 -18.32 2.97
C GLY A 57 3.88 -16.84 3.19
N LEU A 58 2.88 -16.00 3.07
CA LEU A 58 3.04 -14.56 3.27
C LEU A 58 2.82 -14.17 4.74
N THR A 59 3.48 -13.10 5.17
CA THR A 59 3.37 -12.56 6.52
C THR A 59 2.30 -11.49 6.53
N VAL A 60 1.14 -11.82 7.05
CA VAL A 60 -0.02 -10.92 7.06
C VAL A 60 -0.71 -10.98 8.40
N ILE A 61 -1.13 -9.82 8.90
CA ILE A 61 -1.97 -9.74 10.09
C ILE A 61 -3.38 -9.31 9.73
N GLU A 62 -4.33 -9.83 10.47
CA GLU A 62 -5.71 -9.38 10.36
C GLU A 62 -5.82 -8.07 11.12
N GLY A 63 -6.30 -7.03 10.46
CA GLY A 63 -6.42 -5.73 11.11
C GLY A 63 -7.09 -4.69 10.25
N ASN A 64 -7.46 -3.61 10.91
CA ASN A 64 -8.08 -2.44 10.30
C ASN A 64 -7.03 -1.34 10.24
N ALA A 65 -6.72 -0.84 9.05
CA ALA A 65 -5.68 0.16 8.88
C ALA A 65 -5.91 1.41 9.72
N GLU A 66 -7.16 1.85 9.85
CA GLU A 66 -7.45 3.05 10.63
C GLU A 66 -7.12 2.91 12.11
N LEU A 67 -7.19 1.69 12.64
CA LEU A 67 -6.99 1.44 14.06
C LEU A 67 -5.64 0.82 14.36
N ASP A 68 -5.12 0.03 13.46
CA ASP A 68 -3.99 -0.85 13.77
C ASP A 68 -2.64 -0.37 13.26
N LEU A 69 -2.61 0.64 12.39
CA LEU A 69 -1.33 1.21 11.95
C LEU A 69 -0.54 1.80 13.11
N LYS A 70 -1.22 2.28 14.14
CA LYS A 70 -0.56 2.86 15.30
C LYS A 70 0.32 1.87 16.07
N GLN A 71 0.13 0.58 15.84
CA GLN A 71 0.97 -0.45 16.46
C GLN A 71 2.40 -0.43 15.94
N PHE A 72 2.60 0.08 14.74
CA PHE A 72 3.92 0.07 14.13
C PHE A 72 4.74 1.28 14.56
N PRO A 73 6.02 1.09 14.84
CA PRO A 73 6.89 2.22 15.14
C PRO A 73 7.07 3.16 13.96
N ASN A 74 7.52 4.38 14.26
CA ASN A 74 7.86 5.33 13.21
C ASN A 74 8.93 4.76 12.30
N ASP A 75 8.80 5.01 11.01
CA ASP A 75 9.80 4.65 10.00
C ASP A 75 10.19 3.17 10.03
N SER A 76 9.24 2.30 10.37
CA SER A 76 9.52 0.87 10.44
C SER A 76 9.60 0.19 9.08
N PHE A 77 9.16 0.88 8.02
CA PHE A 77 9.24 0.38 6.64
C PHE A 77 9.81 1.46 5.73
N GLU A 78 10.53 1.06 4.66
CA GLU A 78 10.94 2.01 3.64
C GLU A 78 9.75 2.48 2.83
N TYR A 79 8.83 1.57 2.53
CA TYR A 79 7.64 1.88 1.75
C TYR A 79 6.40 1.32 2.42
N VAL A 80 5.34 2.10 2.39
CA VAL A 80 4.00 1.62 2.74
C VAL A 80 3.13 1.81 1.50
N VAL A 81 2.47 0.74 1.08
CA VAL A 81 1.61 0.77 -0.11
C VAL A 81 0.17 0.65 0.36
N LEU A 82 -0.69 1.55 -0.09
CA LEU A 82 -2.12 1.46 0.15
C LEU A 82 -2.80 1.02 -1.14
N GLY A 83 -3.20 -0.25 -1.18
CA GLY A 83 -3.85 -0.82 -2.35
C GLY A 83 -5.36 -0.69 -2.34
N GLN A 84 -5.93 -0.15 -1.28
CA GLN A 84 -7.36 0.08 -1.16
C GLN A 84 -7.70 1.50 -1.58
N THR A 85 -8.96 1.75 -1.88
CA THR A 85 -9.40 3.10 -2.15
C THR A 85 -9.37 3.90 -0.85
N LEU A 86 -8.76 5.06 -0.92
CA LEU A 86 -8.68 5.95 0.23
C LEU A 86 -10.07 6.36 0.71
N GLN A 87 -11.02 6.44 -0.20
CA GLN A 87 -12.40 6.77 0.14
C GLN A 87 -13.10 5.73 1.02
N ALA A 88 -12.56 4.53 1.09
CA ALA A 88 -13.14 3.48 1.94
C ALA A 88 -12.94 3.77 3.43
N PHE A 89 -12.06 4.70 3.78
CA PHE A 89 -11.81 5.01 5.17
C PHE A 89 -12.71 6.13 5.67
N ILE A 90 -13.02 6.08 6.95
CA ILE A 90 -13.84 7.12 7.59
C ILE A 90 -13.05 8.42 7.68
N ASN A 91 -11.76 8.32 7.99
CA ASN A 91 -10.90 9.47 8.12
C ASN A 91 -9.64 9.29 7.26
N PRO A 92 -9.73 9.59 5.95
CA PRO A 92 -8.61 9.37 5.04
C PRO A 92 -7.36 10.17 5.39
N GLU A 93 -7.52 11.38 5.90
CA GLU A 93 -6.37 12.21 6.26
C GLU A 93 -5.55 11.57 7.36
N GLN A 94 -6.23 11.00 8.34
CA GLN A 94 -5.54 10.34 9.44
C GLN A 94 -4.80 9.10 8.96
N VAL A 95 -5.40 8.36 8.02
CA VAL A 95 -4.74 7.20 7.45
C VAL A 95 -3.46 7.62 6.72
N ILE A 96 -3.52 8.68 5.92
CA ILE A 96 -2.34 9.18 5.21
C ILE A 96 -1.24 9.57 6.19
N LYS A 97 -1.60 10.26 7.28
CA LYS A 97 -0.62 10.63 8.29
C LYS A 97 0.06 9.41 8.89
N GLU A 98 -0.70 8.36 9.16
CA GLU A 98 -0.14 7.14 9.70
C GLU A 98 0.72 6.40 8.68
N LEU A 99 0.34 6.40 7.42
CA LEU A 99 1.19 5.81 6.37
C LEU A 99 2.54 6.52 6.31
N LEU A 100 2.53 7.85 6.40
CA LEU A 100 3.77 8.63 6.37
C LEU A 100 4.58 8.50 7.65
N ARG A 101 3.94 8.18 8.76
CA ARG A 101 4.65 7.93 10.00
C ARG A 101 5.35 6.58 9.99
N VAL A 102 4.65 5.56 9.54
CA VAL A 102 5.13 4.17 9.56
C VAL A 102 6.13 3.90 8.45
N GLY A 103 5.91 4.48 7.28
CA GLY A 103 6.79 4.32 6.14
C GLY A 103 7.56 5.58 5.85
N LYS A 104 8.78 5.42 5.38
CA LYS A 104 9.57 6.57 4.93
C LYS A 104 8.95 7.18 3.69
N LYS A 105 8.32 6.34 2.87
CA LYS A 105 7.57 6.76 1.68
C LYS A 105 6.26 6.01 1.63
N ALA A 106 5.22 6.66 1.17
CA ALA A 106 3.93 6.04 0.99
C ALA A 106 3.52 6.08 -0.49
N ILE A 107 3.02 4.97 -0.97
CA ILE A 107 2.50 4.86 -2.34
C ILE A 107 1.01 4.57 -2.23
N VAL A 108 0.22 5.47 -2.75
CA VAL A 108 -1.24 5.35 -2.71
C VAL A 108 -1.75 5.18 -4.13
N THR A 109 -2.54 4.16 -4.36
CA THR A 109 -3.15 3.94 -5.66
C THR A 109 -4.57 4.46 -5.65
N ILE A 110 -4.93 5.15 -6.71
CA ILE A 110 -6.24 5.77 -6.84
C ILE A 110 -6.91 5.21 -8.09
N PRO A 111 -8.09 4.58 -7.95
CA PRO A 111 -8.77 4.03 -9.10
C PRO A 111 -9.25 5.11 -10.06
N ASN A 112 -9.29 4.77 -11.33
CA ASN A 112 -9.83 5.65 -12.35
C ASN A 112 -11.30 5.30 -12.53
N PHE A 113 -12.16 6.25 -12.19
CA PHE A 113 -13.59 6.06 -12.33
C PHE A 113 -13.94 5.74 -13.79
N GLY A 114 -14.79 4.74 -13.96
CA GLY A 114 -15.28 4.34 -15.25
C GLY A 114 -14.47 3.27 -15.96
N HIS A 115 -13.22 3.09 -15.59
CA HIS A 115 -12.35 2.13 -16.29
C HIS A 115 -11.73 1.07 -15.39
N TRP A 116 -11.90 1.19 -14.09
CA TRP A 116 -11.32 0.23 -13.15
C TRP A 116 -9.81 0.10 -13.28
N LYS A 117 -9.16 1.13 -13.75
CA LYS A 117 -7.71 1.18 -13.87
C LYS A 117 -7.15 2.10 -12.81
N VAL A 118 -5.97 1.79 -12.36
CA VAL A 118 -5.24 2.74 -11.55
C VAL A 118 -4.79 3.85 -12.48
N ARG A 119 -5.30 5.03 -12.23
CA ARG A 119 -5.00 6.16 -13.05
C ARG A 119 -3.78 6.89 -12.57
N LEU A 120 -3.52 6.79 -11.29
CA LEU A 120 -2.56 7.63 -10.64
C LEU A 120 -1.92 6.90 -9.48
N ASN A 121 -0.61 6.98 -9.45
CA ASN A 121 0.14 6.58 -8.27
C ASN A 121 0.76 7.81 -7.66
N LEU A 122 0.55 7.98 -6.39
CA LEU A 122 1.05 9.11 -5.64
C LEU A 122 2.10 8.60 -4.66
N MET A 123 3.32 9.08 -4.79
CA MET A 123 4.36 8.82 -3.82
C MET A 123 4.50 10.05 -2.94
N ILE A 124 4.38 9.84 -1.64
CA ILE A 124 4.49 10.89 -0.65
C ILE A 124 5.73 10.62 0.18
N GLN A 125 6.56 11.64 0.36
CA GLN A 125 7.80 11.53 1.11
C GLN A 125 7.82 12.60 2.18
N GLY A 126 7.98 12.18 3.44
CA GLY A 126 7.95 13.10 4.56
C GLY A 126 6.60 13.79 4.67
N THR A 127 6.60 15.12 4.80
CA THR A 127 5.38 15.91 4.89
C THR A 127 4.98 16.53 3.55
N MET A 128 5.81 16.35 2.52
CA MET A 128 5.58 16.96 1.22
C MET A 128 5.21 15.90 0.21
N PRO A 129 4.07 16.04 -0.47
CA PRO A 129 3.75 15.12 -1.55
C PRO A 129 4.73 15.25 -2.69
N VAL A 130 5.22 14.11 -3.18
CA VAL A 130 6.03 14.06 -4.39
C VAL A 130 5.20 13.28 -5.40
N THR A 131 4.71 13.97 -6.41
CA THR A 131 3.81 13.37 -7.37
C THR A 131 4.53 13.14 -8.67
N LYS A 132 4.29 11.99 -9.30
CA LYS A 132 4.81 11.68 -10.61
C LYS A 132 3.75 11.89 -11.68
N THR A 133 2.54 11.51 -11.37
CA THR A 133 1.45 11.53 -12.34
C THR A 133 0.17 12.07 -11.73
N LEU A 134 0.29 12.97 -10.77
CA LEU A 134 -0.87 13.48 -10.06
C LEU A 134 -1.68 14.43 -10.94
N PRO A 135 -2.93 14.10 -11.29
CA PRO A 135 -3.77 15.07 -11.98
C PRO A 135 -4.18 16.18 -11.05
N ASN A 136 -4.47 17.33 -11.62
CA ASN A 136 -4.84 18.51 -10.86
C ASN A 136 -6.06 18.31 -9.98
N LYS A 137 -6.88 17.32 -10.30
CA LYS A 137 -8.13 17.09 -9.60
C LYS A 137 -8.07 15.89 -8.66
N TRP A 138 -6.90 15.48 -8.29
CA TRP A 138 -6.75 14.32 -7.42
C TRP A 138 -7.52 14.46 -6.11
N TYR A 139 -7.49 15.63 -5.52
CA TYR A 139 -8.10 15.86 -4.20
C TYR A 139 -9.49 16.49 -4.28
N ASN A 140 -10.05 16.59 -5.43
CA ASN A 140 -11.40 17.16 -5.59
C ASN A 140 -12.49 16.07 -5.51
#